data_a3e09c8d6bbbceb55cd8f02c172307f1
#
_entry.id   a3e09c8d6bbbceb55cd8f02c172307f1
#
_cell.length_a   1.000
_cell.length_b   1.000
_cell.length_c   1.000
_cell.angle_alpha   90.00
_cell.angle_beta   90.00
_cell.angle_gamma   90.00
#
_symmetry.space_group_name_H-M   'P 1'
#
loop_
_entity.id
_entity.type
_entity.pdbx_description
1 polymer ?
#
loop_
_entity_poly.entity_id
_entity_poly.type
_entity_poly.pdbx_seq_one_letter_code
_entity_poly.pdbx_strand_id
1 'polypeptide(L)' 'MDNLEHGKGVVVSWDAEGGFGHLQIDDGPAVWGFYSHIEMDGYRTLEAGQRVEATYEAVEDQDGFKWRTVHIKPVSS' A
#
# COMPACT_ATOMS: atom_id res chain seq x y z
N MET A 1 21.46 1.64 6.20
CA MET A 1 20.54 0.98 7.09
C MET A 1 19.14 1.02 6.53
N ASP A 2 18.49 -0.10 6.60
CA ASP A 2 17.19 -0.28 5.98
C ASP A 2 16.08 0.14 6.96
N ASN A 3 15.29 1.15 6.58
CA ASN A 3 14.20 1.64 7.42
C ASN A 3 12.85 1.10 6.95
N LEU A 4 12.88 -0.02 6.23
CA LEU A 4 11.66 -0.60 5.70
C LEU A 4 10.95 -1.44 6.75
N GLU A 5 9.62 -1.32 6.75
CA GLU A 5 8.76 -2.15 7.58
C GLU A 5 7.96 -3.08 6.68
N HIS A 6 7.59 -4.22 7.21
CA HIS A 6 6.80 -5.20 6.48
C HIS A 6 5.55 -5.54 7.26
N GLY A 7 4.44 -5.69 6.58
CA GLY A 7 3.23 -6.06 7.26
C GLY A 7 2.14 -6.48 6.30
N LYS A 8 1.10 -7.07 6.84
CA LYS A 8 -0.11 -7.38 6.09
C LYS A 8 -1.15 -6.33 6.42
N GLY A 9 -2.02 -6.06 5.48
CA GLY A 9 -3.05 -5.08 5.71
C GLY A 9 -4.18 -5.24 4.72
N VAL A 10 -5.05 -4.23 4.71
CA VAL A 10 -6.21 -4.21 3.84
C VAL A 10 -6.27 -2.88 3.13
N VAL A 11 -6.68 -2.90 1.87
CA VAL A 11 -6.87 -1.67 1.11
C VAL A 11 -8.12 -0.98 1.64
N VAL A 12 -7.97 0.27 2.09
CA VAL A 12 -9.09 1.06 2.60
C VAL A 12 -9.79 1.79 1.46
N SER A 13 -9.00 2.40 0.58
CA SER A 13 -9.55 3.07 -0.59
C SER A 13 -8.53 3.02 -1.71
N TRP A 14 -9.03 3.04 -2.93
CA TRP A 14 -8.18 3.01 -4.12
C TRP A 14 -8.83 3.76 -5.25
N ASP A 15 -8.09 4.69 -5.84
CA ASP A 15 -8.53 5.45 -7.00
C ASP A 15 -7.89 4.84 -8.24
N ALA A 16 -8.66 4.07 -8.99
CA ALA A 16 -8.13 3.37 -10.16
C ALA A 16 -7.69 4.32 -11.27
N GLU A 17 -8.33 5.48 -11.38
CA GLU A 17 -7.95 6.47 -12.39
C GLU A 17 -6.62 7.14 -12.05
N GLY A 18 -6.47 7.52 -10.79
CA GLY A 18 -5.25 8.19 -10.35
C GLY A 18 -4.12 7.22 -10.06
N GLY A 19 -4.46 5.97 -9.81
CA GLY A 19 -3.46 4.96 -9.50
C GLY A 19 -2.88 5.08 -8.11
N PHE A 20 -3.68 5.52 -7.14
CA PHE A 20 -3.23 5.68 -5.76
C PHE A 20 -4.35 5.39 -4.78
N GLY A 21 -3.96 5.20 -3.53
CA GLY A 21 -4.91 4.95 -2.47
C GLY A 21 -4.19 4.76 -1.16
N HIS A 22 -4.84 4.14 -0.19
CA HIS A 22 -4.15 3.86 1.06
C HIS A 22 -4.58 2.53 1.64
N LEU A 23 -3.69 2.00 2.45
CA LEU A 23 -3.83 0.71 3.12
C LEU A 23 -3.86 0.93 4.62
N GLN A 24 -4.51 0.03 5.33
CA GLN A 24 -4.44 -0.01 6.78
C GLN A 24 -3.68 -1.28 7.15
N ILE A 25 -2.50 -1.13 7.73
CA ILE A 25 -1.70 -2.26 8.16
C ILE A 25 -2.32 -2.84 9.43
N ASP A 26 -2.36 -4.16 9.53
CA ASP A 26 -2.90 -4.83 10.72
C ASP A 26 -2.05 -4.43 11.93
N ASP A 27 -2.69 -3.87 12.95
CA ASP A 27 -2.03 -3.35 14.15
C ASP A 27 -0.93 -2.34 13.84
N GLY A 28 -1.09 -1.60 12.74
CA GLY A 28 -0.08 -0.66 12.31
C GLY A 28 -0.68 0.61 11.72
N PRO A 29 0.15 1.38 11.01
CA PRO A 29 -0.29 2.68 10.50
C PRO A 29 -1.10 2.58 9.23
N ALA A 30 -1.74 3.70 8.86
CA ALA A 30 -2.27 3.87 7.52
C ALA A 30 -1.12 4.25 6.60
N VAL A 31 -1.08 3.67 5.42
CA VAL A 31 0.06 3.80 4.50
C VAL A 31 -0.45 4.20 3.12
N TRP A 32 0.16 5.22 2.54
CA TRP A 32 -0.17 5.66 1.19
C TRP A 32 0.41 4.68 0.17
N GLY A 33 -0.35 4.36 -0.86
CA GLY A 33 0.09 3.44 -1.90
C GLY A 33 -0.08 4.00 -3.30
N PHE A 34 0.77 3.52 -4.22
CA PHE A 34 0.76 3.96 -5.60
C PHE A 34 0.84 2.74 -6.52
N TYR A 35 0.21 2.83 -7.70
CA TYR A 35 0.09 1.67 -8.59
C TYR A 35 1.43 1.07 -9.01
N SER A 36 2.46 1.90 -9.18
CA SER A 36 3.76 1.40 -9.61
C SER A 36 4.44 0.54 -8.56
N HIS A 37 3.94 0.58 -7.32
CA HIS A 37 4.47 -0.24 -6.23
C HIS A 37 3.79 -1.60 -6.13
N ILE A 38 2.74 -1.82 -6.92
CA ILE A 38 1.99 -3.09 -6.87
C ILE A 38 2.73 -4.15 -7.67
N GLU A 39 2.99 -5.28 -7.03
CA GLU A 39 3.62 -6.42 -7.69
C GLU A 39 2.54 -7.33 -8.24
N MET A 40 2.20 -7.16 -9.50
CA MET A 40 1.25 -8.03 -10.18
C MET A 40 1.45 -7.90 -11.69
N ASP A 41 1.03 -8.93 -12.41
CA ASP A 41 1.07 -8.93 -13.86
C ASP A 41 -0.13 -8.19 -14.42
N GLY A 42 0.05 -7.51 -15.55
CA GLY A 42 -1.03 -6.84 -16.23
C GLY A 42 -1.39 -5.51 -15.59
N TYR A 43 -2.68 -5.20 -15.58
CA TYR A 43 -3.16 -3.92 -15.06
C TYR A 43 -3.02 -3.86 -13.55
N ARG A 44 -2.27 -2.88 -13.08
CA ARG A 44 -1.95 -2.74 -11.65
C ARG A 44 -3.00 -1.90 -10.94
N THR A 45 -3.89 -2.56 -10.26
CA THR A 45 -4.94 -1.89 -9.50
C THR A 45 -5.31 -2.71 -8.27
N LEU A 46 -5.94 -2.05 -7.31
CA LEU A 46 -6.43 -2.69 -6.10
C LEU A 46 -7.88 -2.29 -5.88
N GLU A 47 -8.54 -2.98 -4.97
CA GLU A 47 -9.91 -2.67 -4.59
C GLU A 47 -10.01 -2.53 -3.08
N ALA A 48 -10.90 -1.67 -2.63
CA ALA A 48 -11.17 -1.52 -1.20
C ALA A 48 -11.59 -2.86 -0.62
N GLY A 49 -11.02 -3.22 0.53
CA GLY A 49 -11.29 -4.49 1.18
C GLY A 49 -10.34 -5.61 0.80
N GLN A 50 -9.49 -5.39 -0.20
CA GLN A 50 -8.55 -6.42 -0.65
C GLN A 50 -7.40 -6.57 0.34
N ARG A 51 -7.02 -7.82 0.62
CA ARG A 51 -5.89 -8.11 1.50
C ARG A 51 -4.58 -8.04 0.73
N VAL A 52 -3.58 -7.43 1.34
CA VAL A 52 -2.27 -7.27 0.72
C VAL A 52 -1.16 -7.47 1.75
N GLU A 53 0.03 -7.73 1.24
CA GLU A 53 1.26 -7.63 2.03
C GLU A 53 1.99 -6.41 1.49
N ALA A 54 2.57 -5.64 2.39
CA ALA A 54 3.23 -4.40 1.97
C ALA A 54 4.56 -4.23 2.67
N THR A 55 5.49 -3.65 1.94
CA THR A 55 6.71 -3.10 2.49
C THR A 55 6.53 -1.59 2.43
N TYR A 56 6.78 -0.91 3.53
CA TYR A 56 6.52 0.53 3.61
C TYR A 56 7.62 1.21 4.40
N GLU A 57 7.70 2.53 4.22
CA GLU A 57 8.73 3.33 4.88
C GLU A 57 8.12 4.65 5.37
N ALA A 58 8.77 5.22 6.38
CA ALA A 58 8.34 6.49 6.91
C ALA A 58 8.70 7.61 5.94
N VAL A 59 7.80 8.59 5.82
CA VAL A 59 8.03 9.77 5.01
C VAL A 59 7.59 10.99 5.81
N GLU A 60 8.02 12.18 5.41
CA GLU A 60 7.62 13.38 6.12
C GLU A 60 6.15 13.68 5.94
N ASP A 61 5.68 13.62 4.72
CA ASP A 61 4.29 13.88 4.39
C ASP A 61 4.02 13.47 2.96
N GLN A 62 3.12 12.51 2.79
CA GLN A 62 2.71 12.07 1.48
C GLN A 62 1.18 12.09 1.47
N ASP A 63 0.60 13.18 0.96
CA ASP A 63 -0.84 13.38 0.92
C ASP A 63 -1.51 13.16 2.28
N GLY A 64 -0.86 13.67 3.35
CA GLY A 64 -1.36 13.52 4.71
C GLY A 64 -0.96 12.25 5.41
N PHE A 65 -0.21 11.38 4.74
CA PHE A 65 0.26 10.13 5.33
C PHE A 65 1.72 10.25 5.73
N LYS A 66 2.09 9.60 6.81
CA LYS A 66 3.47 9.59 7.30
C LYS A 66 4.20 8.33 6.89
N TRP A 67 3.55 7.46 6.13
CA TRP A 67 4.11 6.22 5.63
C TRP A 67 3.69 6.04 4.19
N ARG A 68 4.56 5.49 3.38
CA ARG A 68 4.22 5.16 2.01
C ARG A 68 4.70 3.76 1.67
N THR A 69 4.04 3.12 0.71
CA THR A 69 4.45 1.80 0.27
C THR A 69 5.72 1.88 -0.57
N VAL A 70 6.55 0.86 -0.43
CA VAL A 70 7.66 0.62 -1.35
C VAL A 70 7.25 -0.50 -2.29
N HIS A 71 6.47 -1.45 -1.76
CA HIS A 71 6.08 -2.63 -2.51
C HIS A 71 4.75 -3.13 -1.95
N ILE A 72 3.82 -3.49 -2.83
CA ILE A 72 2.53 -4.04 -2.44
C ILE A 72 2.35 -5.35 -3.19
N LYS A 73 2.02 -6.40 -2.45
CA LYS A 73 1.78 -7.71 -3.03
C LYS A 73 0.38 -8.16 -2.66
N PRO A 74 -0.52 -8.30 -3.64
CA PRO A 74 -1.86 -8.82 -3.34
C PRO A 74 -1.78 -10.22 -2.78
N VAL A 75 -2.60 -10.49 -1.79
CA VAL A 75 -2.66 -11.82 -1.17
C VAL A 75 -3.80 -12.59 -1.80
N SER A 76 -3.48 -13.76 -2.35
CA SER A 76 -4.51 -14.65 -2.87
C SER A 76 -5.25 -15.29 -1.72
N SER A 77 -6.54 -15.23 -1.77
CA SER A 77 -7.36 -15.91 -0.77
C SER A 77 -7.75 -17.28 -1.25
#